data_80369913626bbeb9de8fb4f5d26f23cb
#
_entry.id   80369913626bbeb9de8fb4f5d26f23cb
#
_cell.length_a   1.000
_cell.length_b   1.000
_cell.length_c   1.000
_cell.angle_alpha   90.00
_cell.angle_beta   90.00
_cell.angle_gamma   90.00
#
_symmetry.space_group_name_H-M   'P 1'
#
loop_
_entity.id
_entity.type
_entity.pdbx_description
1 polymer ?
#
loop_
_entity_poly.entity_id
_entity_poly.type
_entity_poly.pdbx_seq_one_letter_code
_entity_poly.pdbx_strand_id
1 'polypeptide(L)'
;MDMDTPDKSRRQLLTAVAAGALASIGAPLFVSAQAVKLRIGYWPVAAGLPFFAAVEKGYFKEAGIDVEPLKFAGAQQVMEAMLSGRSDGSANGTGSANLAIGEIAQPGLFKIFATNPSNAKHVLEEFLVPKDSPVKSFADLKGKRVASGPGIQNVTLAKTMLERAGAGAIAVTELPIGQHVAALAAGQVDAVYTLEPTGTVGRLNGTTRVLEAGVVAHYILGDPMAPWHGGAASLTTEFIKKYPAETKKYIAAYARGIELVRTQPDEARKFMKGYTAIEGPLANEVPLASYMLYNEFKTSDVAYFQKFYDLFSDKGIFEKKVVVEPLIFKG
;
A
#
# COMPACT_ATOMS: atom_id res chain seq x y z
N MET A 1 73.28 -44.34 -44.31
CA MET A 1 73.59 -43.49 -45.48
C MET A 1 72.30 -43.32 -46.21
N ASP A 2 71.60 -42.25 -45.91
CA ASP A 2 71.03 -41.41 -46.94
C ASP A 2 70.29 -40.21 -46.32
N MET A 3 70.50 -39.16 -47.03
CA MET A 3 70.34 -37.77 -46.51
C MET A 3 68.94 -37.25 -46.72
N ASP A 4 68.62 -36.40 -45.85
CA ASP A 4 67.57 -35.37 -45.82
C ASP A 4 67.03 -34.87 -47.16
N THR A 5 65.69 -34.84 -47.32
CA THR A 5 64.98 -33.90 -48.15
C THR A 5 64.07 -33.03 -47.37
N PRO A 6 64.15 -31.68 -47.45
CA PRO A 6 63.37 -30.83 -46.69
C PRO A 6 61.90 -30.69 -47.14
N ASP A 7 61.00 -30.80 -46.18
CA ASP A 7 59.57 -30.68 -46.28
C ASP A 7 59.14 -29.30 -46.83
N LYS A 8 58.49 -29.32 -47.99
CA LYS A 8 57.89 -28.12 -48.64
C LYS A 8 56.57 -27.65 -48.05
N SER A 9 56.14 -28.24 -46.96
CA SER A 9 54.83 -27.92 -46.33
C SER A 9 54.82 -26.69 -45.38
N ARG A 10 55.99 -26.12 -45.09
CA ARG A 10 56.11 -24.97 -44.18
C ARG A 10 56.07 -23.58 -44.83
N ARG A 11 55.98 -23.49 -46.17
CA ARG A 11 55.93 -22.18 -46.84
C ARG A 11 54.59 -21.75 -47.39
N GLN A 12 53.51 -22.50 -47.18
CA GLN A 12 52.19 -22.17 -47.65
C GLN A 12 51.24 -21.69 -46.49
N LEU A 13 51.71 -21.62 -45.25
CA LEU A 13 50.92 -21.23 -44.09
C LEU A 13 51.12 -19.76 -43.64
N LEU A 14 51.87 -18.97 -44.38
CA LEU A 14 52.18 -17.56 -43.99
C LEU A 14 51.56 -16.49 -44.90
N THR A 15 50.71 -16.84 -45.87
CA THR A 15 50.05 -15.86 -46.77
C THR A 15 48.54 -15.83 -46.71
N ALA A 16 47.90 -16.43 -45.68
CA ALA A 16 46.45 -16.42 -45.51
C ALA A 16 45.96 -15.67 -44.25
N VAL A 17 46.76 -14.83 -43.62
CA VAL A 17 46.42 -14.08 -42.38
C VAL A 17 46.37 -12.54 -42.58
N ALA A 18 46.29 -12.06 -43.80
CA ALA A 18 46.28 -10.63 -44.06
C ALA A 18 45.01 -10.08 -44.79
N ALA A 19 43.90 -10.77 -44.76
CA ALA A 19 42.67 -10.32 -45.43
C ALA A 19 41.37 -10.48 -44.60
N GLY A 20 41.45 -10.59 -43.30
CA GLY A 20 40.29 -10.82 -42.39
C GLY A 20 40.05 -9.79 -41.30
N ALA A 21 40.68 -8.60 -41.36
CA ALA A 21 40.62 -7.64 -40.26
C ALA A 21 40.08 -6.27 -40.69
N LEU A 22 38.88 -6.22 -41.29
CA LEU A 22 38.14 -4.93 -41.50
C LEU A 22 36.66 -5.22 -41.81
N ALA A 23 35.89 -5.72 -40.84
CA ALA A 23 34.43 -5.66 -40.85
C ALA A 23 33.85 -5.99 -39.44
N SER A 24 34.40 -5.44 -38.35
CA SER A 24 33.69 -5.32 -37.09
C SER A 24 33.31 -3.88 -36.90
N ILE A 25 32.53 -3.32 -37.85
CA ILE A 25 31.83 -2.06 -37.63
C ILE A 25 30.75 -2.33 -36.59
N GLY A 26 30.98 -1.80 -35.42
CA GLY A 26 30.16 -1.72 -34.24
C GLY A 26 28.67 -2.00 -34.39
N ALA A 27 28.24 -3.22 -34.11
CA ALA A 27 26.91 -3.38 -33.57
C ALA A 27 26.87 -2.60 -32.25
N PRO A 28 25.97 -1.63 -32.07
CA PRO A 28 25.81 -1.01 -30.77
C PRO A 28 25.51 -2.13 -29.80
N LEU A 29 26.42 -2.34 -28.85
CA LEU A 29 26.13 -3.12 -27.66
C LEU A 29 24.98 -2.37 -27.00
N PHE A 30 23.74 -2.79 -27.27
CA PHE A 30 22.61 -2.47 -26.40
C PHE A 30 22.96 -3.08 -25.06
N VAL A 31 23.69 -2.33 -24.23
CA VAL A 31 23.75 -2.56 -22.79
C VAL A 31 22.31 -2.39 -22.37
N SER A 32 21.57 -3.49 -22.27
CA SER A 32 20.27 -3.51 -21.61
C SER A 32 20.55 -2.98 -20.20
N ALA A 33 20.23 -1.72 -19.96
CA ALA A 33 20.32 -1.16 -18.62
C ALA A 33 19.45 -2.05 -17.75
N GLN A 34 20.06 -2.72 -16.77
CA GLN A 34 19.35 -3.59 -15.86
C GLN A 34 18.23 -2.77 -15.22
N ALA A 35 16.98 -3.26 -15.32
CA ALA A 35 15.84 -2.57 -14.77
C ALA A 35 16.08 -2.29 -13.28
N VAL A 36 15.80 -1.07 -12.85
CA VAL A 36 15.94 -0.71 -11.43
C VAL A 36 14.95 -1.52 -10.64
N LYS A 37 15.44 -2.31 -9.68
CA LYS A 37 14.61 -3.08 -8.76
C LYS A 37 14.05 -2.16 -7.69
N LEU A 38 12.74 -2.19 -7.50
CA LEU A 38 11.98 -1.38 -6.57
C LEU A 38 11.12 -2.26 -5.66
N ARG A 39 11.45 -2.32 -4.38
CA ARG A 39 10.76 -3.14 -3.38
C ARG A 39 9.66 -2.31 -2.74
N ILE A 40 8.40 -2.72 -2.91
CA ILE A 40 7.23 -2.01 -2.42
C ILE A 40 6.49 -2.83 -1.38
N GLY A 41 6.46 -2.32 -0.15
CA GLY A 41 5.71 -2.92 0.95
C GLY A 41 4.20 -2.71 0.79
N TYR A 42 3.43 -3.77 1.06
CA TYR A 42 1.96 -3.71 1.15
C TYR A 42 1.44 -4.66 2.23
N TRP A 43 0.21 -4.44 2.67
CA TRP A 43 -0.54 -5.38 3.50
C TRP A 43 -1.91 -5.67 2.86
N PRO A 44 -2.59 -6.79 3.21
CA PRO A 44 -3.68 -7.35 2.42
C PRO A 44 -5.03 -6.63 2.63
N VAL A 45 -5.10 -5.35 2.28
CA VAL A 45 -6.32 -4.53 2.33
C VAL A 45 -6.74 -4.05 0.94
N ALA A 46 -8.03 -3.82 0.74
CA ALA A 46 -8.60 -3.41 -0.55
C ALA A 46 -8.02 -2.09 -1.07
N ALA A 47 -7.58 -1.19 -0.19
CA ALA A 47 -6.95 0.07 -0.57
C ALA A 47 -5.67 -0.08 -1.41
N GLY A 48 -5.00 -1.25 -1.36
CA GLY A 48 -3.85 -1.56 -2.21
C GLY A 48 -4.18 -1.80 -3.68
N LEU A 49 -5.45 -1.82 -4.05
CA LEU A 49 -5.92 -2.22 -5.38
C LEU A 49 -5.23 -1.55 -6.57
N PRO A 50 -4.95 -0.22 -6.58
CA PRO A 50 -4.22 0.38 -7.70
C PRO A 50 -2.82 -0.21 -7.92
N PHE A 51 -2.13 -0.52 -6.82
CA PHE A 51 -0.83 -1.17 -6.86
C PHE A 51 -0.93 -2.59 -7.41
N PHE A 52 -1.88 -3.38 -6.90
CA PHE A 52 -2.12 -4.74 -7.37
C PHE A 52 -2.44 -4.77 -8.86
N ALA A 53 -3.35 -3.90 -9.30
CA ALA A 53 -3.72 -3.75 -10.69
C ALA A 53 -2.52 -3.34 -11.57
N ALA A 54 -1.69 -2.41 -11.13
CA ALA A 54 -0.51 -1.97 -11.89
C ALA A 54 0.55 -3.09 -12.03
N VAL A 55 0.72 -3.92 -11.00
CA VAL A 55 1.59 -5.12 -11.06
C VAL A 55 1.04 -6.13 -12.06
N GLU A 56 -0.23 -6.54 -11.90
CA GLU A 56 -0.85 -7.60 -12.71
C GLU A 56 -1.03 -7.20 -14.19
N LYS A 57 -1.32 -5.92 -14.45
CA LYS A 57 -1.39 -5.38 -15.81
C LYS A 57 -0.02 -5.14 -16.44
N GLY A 58 1.06 -5.33 -15.68
CA GLY A 58 2.43 -5.16 -16.18
C GLY A 58 2.85 -3.71 -16.40
N TYR A 59 2.12 -2.71 -15.86
CA TYR A 59 2.38 -1.29 -16.10
C TYR A 59 3.77 -0.85 -15.66
N PHE A 60 4.28 -1.41 -14.55
CA PHE A 60 5.65 -1.14 -14.09
C PHE A 60 6.69 -1.74 -15.05
N LYS A 61 6.46 -2.97 -15.50
CA LYS A 61 7.35 -3.65 -16.45
C LYS A 61 7.42 -2.91 -17.79
N GLU A 62 6.28 -2.45 -18.30
CA GLU A 62 6.21 -1.60 -19.50
C GLU A 62 6.99 -0.29 -19.33
N ALA A 63 7.01 0.27 -18.12
CA ALA A 63 7.78 1.45 -17.78
C ALA A 63 9.29 1.19 -17.57
N GLY A 64 9.72 -0.08 -17.64
CA GLY A 64 11.11 -0.50 -17.41
C GLY A 64 11.51 -0.53 -15.94
N ILE A 65 10.53 -0.72 -15.02
CA ILE A 65 10.74 -0.83 -13.58
C ILE A 65 10.46 -2.27 -13.14
N ASP A 66 11.42 -2.89 -12.45
CA ASP A 66 11.25 -4.21 -11.83
C ASP A 66 10.71 -4.04 -10.41
N VAL A 67 9.38 -4.14 -10.24
CA VAL A 67 8.72 -4.00 -8.94
C VAL A 67 8.63 -5.35 -8.25
N GLU A 68 9.16 -5.43 -7.03
CA GLU A 68 9.01 -6.55 -6.11
C GLU A 68 7.98 -6.19 -5.02
N PRO A 69 6.77 -6.78 -5.06
CA PRO A 69 5.78 -6.62 -3.99
C PRO A 69 6.20 -7.38 -2.73
N LEU A 70 6.30 -6.68 -1.60
CA LEU A 70 6.63 -7.26 -0.30
C LEU A 70 5.38 -7.25 0.60
N LYS A 71 4.85 -8.44 0.91
CA LYS A 71 3.67 -8.60 1.76
C LYS A 71 4.03 -8.58 3.24
N PHE A 72 3.32 -7.76 4.02
CA PHE A 72 3.45 -7.66 5.47
C PHE A 72 2.09 -7.94 6.16
N ALA A 73 2.12 -8.24 7.46
CA ALA A 73 0.90 -8.49 8.21
C ALA A 73 0.13 -7.21 8.59
N GLY A 74 0.80 -6.05 8.56
CA GLY A 74 0.20 -4.76 8.91
C GLY A 74 1.00 -3.56 8.42
N ALA A 75 0.36 -2.39 8.44
CA ALA A 75 0.95 -1.14 7.97
C ALA A 75 2.20 -0.70 8.75
N GLN A 76 2.25 -1.00 10.06
CA GLN A 76 3.42 -0.70 10.88
C GLN A 76 4.66 -1.42 10.37
N GLN A 77 4.54 -2.71 10.03
CA GLN A 77 5.67 -3.50 9.50
C GLN A 77 6.14 -2.98 8.13
N VAL A 78 5.24 -2.43 7.31
CA VAL A 78 5.64 -1.75 6.05
C VAL A 78 6.53 -0.54 6.36
N MET A 79 6.14 0.30 7.31
CA MET A 79 6.92 1.45 7.75
C MET A 79 8.28 1.04 8.32
N GLU A 80 8.33 0.02 9.18
CA GLU A 80 9.58 -0.53 9.73
C GLU A 80 10.51 -1.09 8.65
N ALA A 81 9.93 -1.69 7.59
CA ALA A 81 10.71 -2.15 6.43
C ALA A 81 11.32 -0.98 5.64
N MET A 82 10.62 0.15 5.54
CA MET A 82 11.16 1.38 4.94
C MET A 82 12.30 1.98 5.80
N LEU A 83 12.12 2.07 7.13
CA LEU A 83 13.15 2.55 8.06
C LEU A 83 14.44 1.72 8.01
N SER A 84 14.29 0.40 7.88
CA SER A 84 15.43 -0.53 7.83
C SER A 84 16.03 -0.72 6.44
N GLY A 85 15.54 0.01 5.42
CA GLY A 85 16.00 -0.13 4.03
C GLY A 85 15.63 -1.46 3.36
N ARG A 86 14.71 -2.24 3.94
CA ARG A 86 14.19 -3.48 3.33
C ARG A 86 13.13 -3.21 2.26
N SER A 87 12.47 -2.03 2.32
CA SER A 87 11.50 -1.58 1.33
C SER A 87 11.88 -0.17 0.85
N ASP A 88 11.71 0.09 -0.42
CA ASP A 88 11.99 1.39 -1.05
C ASP A 88 10.75 2.29 -1.07
N GLY A 89 9.60 1.75 -0.66
CA GLY A 89 8.35 2.49 -0.58
C GLY A 89 7.17 1.63 -0.11
N SER A 90 5.99 2.22 -0.14
CA SER A 90 4.75 1.59 0.27
C SER A 90 3.63 1.73 -0.77
N ALA A 91 2.74 0.76 -0.84
CA ALA A 91 1.48 0.83 -1.59
C ALA A 91 0.39 1.56 -0.79
N ASN A 92 -0.67 2.00 -1.48
CA ASN A 92 -1.90 2.51 -0.84
C ASN A 92 -2.42 1.53 0.21
N GLY A 93 -3.09 2.05 1.22
CA GLY A 93 -3.52 1.30 2.39
C GLY A 93 -2.48 1.25 3.51
N THR A 94 -1.20 1.56 3.24
CA THR A 94 -0.23 1.72 4.32
C THR A 94 -0.62 2.89 5.20
N GLY A 95 -0.87 2.63 6.48
CA GLY A 95 -1.39 3.61 7.43
C GLY A 95 -0.54 4.88 7.48
N SER A 96 -1.13 6.01 7.14
CA SER A 96 -0.41 7.28 7.03
C SER A 96 0.12 7.76 8.38
N ALA A 97 -0.58 7.48 9.50
CA ALA A 97 -0.05 7.76 10.83
C ALA A 97 1.12 6.85 11.22
N ASN A 98 1.15 5.60 10.73
CA ASN A 98 2.33 4.73 10.89
C ASN A 98 3.53 5.31 10.12
N LEU A 99 3.31 5.80 8.88
CA LEU A 99 4.35 6.49 8.12
C LEU A 99 4.84 7.74 8.86
N ALA A 100 3.95 8.52 9.49
CA ALA A 100 4.32 9.70 10.27
C ALA A 100 5.26 9.36 11.45
N ILE A 101 5.07 8.21 12.10
CA ILE A 101 6.02 7.73 13.14
C ILE A 101 7.40 7.46 12.52
N GLY A 102 7.45 6.88 11.33
CA GLY A 102 8.70 6.71 10.59
C GLY A 102 9.40 8.05 10.30
N GLU A 103 8.63 9.08 9.93
CA GLU A 103 9.14 10.45 9.72
C GLU A 103 9.65 11.09 11.01
N ILE A 104 9.02 10.81 12.17
CA ILE A 104 9.50 11.27 13.48
C ILE A 104 10.83 10.61 13.83
N ALA A 105 10.94 9.30 13.59
CA ALA A 105 12.15 8.52 13.86
C ALA A 105 13.30 8.89 12.92
N GLN A 106 13.00 9.11 11.64
CA GLN A 106 13.97 9.50 10.61
C GLN A 106 13.39 10.62 9.74
N PRO A 107 13.63 11.90 10.09
CA PRO A 107 13.15 13.04 9.32
C PRO A 107 13.58 12.99 7.84
N GLY A 108 12.63 13.20 6.96
CA GLY A 108 12.83 13.11 5.53
C GLY A 108 12.87 11.68 4.99
N LEU A 109 12.33 10.69 5.71
CA LEU A 109 12.33 9.28 5.31
C LEU A 109 11.66 9.07 3.95
N PHE A 110 10.53 9.70 3.69
CA PHE A 110 9.71 9.41 2.51
C PHE A 110 8.99 10.63 1.93
N LYS A 111 8.39 10.42 0.76
CA LYS A 111 7.39 11.31 0.17
C LYS A 111 6.15 10.52 -0.24
N ILE A 112 4.97 11.06 0.08
CA ILE A 112 3.66 10.53 -0.32
C ILE A 112 3.37 10.99 -1.75
N PHE A 113 3.13 10.05 -2.66
CA PHE A 113 2.75 10.38 -4.04
C PHE A 113 1.29 10.05 -4.36
N ALA A 114 0.63 9.21 -3.53
CA ALA A 114 -0.81 8.96 -3.63
C ALA A 114 -1.41 8.62 -2.26
N THR A 115 -2.71 8.87 -2.11
CA THR A 115 -3.49 8.45 -0.94
C THR A 115 -4.76 7.73 -1.38
N ASN A 116 -5.44 7.11 -0.42
CA ASN A 116 -6.76 6.48 -0.62
C ASN A 116 -7.80 7.11 0.31
N PRO A 117 -8.30 8.32 -0.01
CA PRO A 117 -9.34 8.93 0.79
C PRO A 117 -10.58 8.04 0.89
N SER A 118 -11.08 7.86 2.12
CA SER A 118 -12.32 7.14 2.38
C SER A 118 -13.29 8.00 3.19
N ASN A 119 -14.57 7.66 3.13
CA ASN A 119 -15.66 8.34 3.80
C ASN A 119 -16.95 7.49 3.72
N ALA A 120 -18.09 8.01 4.12
CA ALA A 120 -19.37 7.30 4.07
C ALA A 120 -19.78 6.82 2.66
N LYS A 121 -19.29 7.48 1.58
CA LYS A 121 -19.56 7.09 0.19
C LYS A 121 -18.50 6.11 -0.35
N HIS A 122 -17.25 6.32 0.01
CA HIS A 122 -16.10 5.53 -0.43
C HIS A 122 -15.54 4.76 0.76
N VAL A 123 -16.25 3.70 1.15
CA VAL A 123 -15.99 2.95 2.37
C VAL A 123 -14.70 2.14 2.25
N LEU A 124 -13.87 2.24 3.27
CA LEU A 124 -12.71 1.38 3.47
C LEU A 124 -12.73 0.73 4.85
N GLU A 125 -13.22 1.44 5.86
CA GLU A 125 -13.19 1.02 7.25
C GLU A 125 -14.60 0.95 7.86
N GLU A 126 -14.76 0.02 8.81
CA GLU A 126 -16.04 -0.26 9.43
C GLU A 126 -15.88 -0.99 10.76
N PHE A 127 -16.94 -0.94 11.58
CA PHE A 127 -17.11 -1.84 12.71
C PHE A 127 -18.03 -2.99 12.33
N LEU A 128 -17.58 -4.22 12.64
CA LEU A 128 -18.36 -5.44 12.49
C LEU A 128 -18.75 -6.00 13.85
N VAL A 129 -19.92 -6.62 13.88
CA VAL A 129 -20.41 -7.45 14.98
C VAL A 129 -20.89 -8.79 14.43
N PRO A 130 -21.01 -9.85 15.25
CA PRO A 130 -21.67 -11.08 14.83
C PRO A 130 -23.06 -10.80 14.22
N LYS A 131 -23.49 -11.59 13.23
CA LYS A 131 -24.74 -11.40 12.51
C LYS A 131 -25.95 -11.26 13.47
N ASP A 132 -26.00 -12.11 14.48
CA ASP A 132 -27.11 -12.19 15.43
C ASP A 132 -26.82 -11.40 16.72
N SER A 133 -25.82 -10.54 16.72
CA SER A 133 -25.48 -9.70 17.87
C SER A 133 -26.62 -8.75 18.23
N PRO A 134 -26.96 -8.57 19.53
CA PRO A 134 -27.93 -7.58 19.97
C PRO A 134 -27.42 -6.13 19.88
N VAL A 135 -26.13 -5.93 19.65
CA VAL A 135 -25.49 -4.61 19.51
C VAL A 135 -26.08 -3.85 18.34
N LYS A 136 -26.68 -2.68 18.55
CA LYS A 136 -27.29 -1.84 17.50
C LYS A 136 -26.58 -0.50 17.31
N SER A 137 -25.78 -0.09 18.30
CA SER A 137 -25.04 1.16 18.29
C SER A 137 -23.68 1.00 18.98
N PHE A 138 -22.83 1.99 18.85
CA PHE A 138 -21.54 2.01 19.59
C PHE A 138 -21.77 2.03 21.11
N ALA A 139 -22.82 2.69 21.60
CA ALA A 139 -23.11 2.73 23.04
C ALA A 139 -23.32 1.32 23.63
N ASP A 140 -23.85 0.38 22.85
CA ASP A 140 -24.05 -1.00 23.26
C ASP A 140 -22.74 -1.80 23.40
N LEU A 141 -21.63 -1.24 22.93
CA LEU A 141 -20.30 -1.83 23.06
C LEU A 141 -19.63 -1.57 24.42
N LYS A 142 -20.28 -0.79 25.30
CA LYS A 142 -19.76 -0.55 26.65
C LYS A 142 -19.55 -1.87 27.39
N GLY A 143 -18.31 -2.09 27.88
CA GLY A 143 -17.92 -3.31 28.56
C GLY A 143 -17.78 -4.56 27.66
N LYS A 144 -17.87 -4.41 26.34
CA LYS A 144 -17.67 -5.49 25.37
C LYS A 144 -16.20 -5.62 24.99
N ARG A 145 -15.86 -6.79 24.48
CA ARG A 145 -14.52 -7.10 23.95
C ARG A 145 -14.43 -6.59 22.51
N VAL A 146 -13.56 -5.63 22.29
CA VAL A 146 -13.37 -5.04 20.96
C VAL A 146 -11.94 -5.25 20.50
N ALA A 147 -11.77 -5.63 19.23
CA ALA A 147 -10.47 -5.71 18.61
C ALA A 147 -10.35 -4.77 17.39
N SER A 148 -9.13 -4.53 16.98
CA SER A 148 -8.80 -3.81 15.74
C SER A 148 -7.65 -4.50 15.01
N GLY A 149 -7.41 -4.10 13.77
CA GLY A 149 -6.19 -4.46 13.07
C GLY A 149 -4.94 -3.97 13.84
N PRO A 150 -3.78 -4.58 13.60
CA PRO A 150 -2.57 -4.24 14.35
C PRO A 150 -2.04 -2.85 13.99
N GLY A 151 -1.31 -2.28 14.95
CA GLY A 151 -0.59 -1.02 14.82
C GLY A 151 -1.32 0.18 15.42
N ILE A 152 -0.51 1.16 15.77
CA ILE A 152 -0.93 2.33 16.55
C ILE A 152 -2.07 3.12 15.91
N GLN A 153 -2.11 3.21 14.58
CA GLN A 153 -3.17 3.91 13.88
C GLN A 153 -4.53 3.26 14.15
N ASN A 154 -4.65 1.95 13.90
CA ASN A 154 -5.93 1.24 14.02
C ASN A 154 -6.44 1.23 15.47
N VAL A 155 -5.55 0.95 16.42
CA VAL A 155 -5.89 0.93 17.85
C VAL A 155 -6.35 2.31 18.34
N THR A 156 -5.62 3.37 17.95
CA THR A 156 -5.96 4.75 18.35
C THR A 156 -7.30 5.19 17.76
N LEU A 157 -7.53 4.89 16.49
CA LEU A 157 -8.79 5.20 15.82
C LEU A 157 -9.95 4.47 16.49
N ALA A 158 -9.85 3.15 16.68
CA ALA A 158 -10.91 2.36 17.31
C ALA A 158 -11.27 2.89 18.69
N LYS A 159 -10.28 3.12 19.56
CA LYS A 159 -10.50 3.71 20.91
C LYS A 159 -11.17 5.07 20.85
N THR A 160 -10.69 5.94 19.97
CA THR A 160 -11.21 7.32 19.89
C THR A 160 -12.64 7.35 19.34
N MET A 161 -12.94 6.51 18.34
CA MET A 161 -14.30 6.44 17.79
C MET A 161 -15.28 5.89 18.82
N LEU A 162 -14.94 4.81 19.54
CA LEU A 162 -15.75 4.25 20.62
C LEU A 162 -16.04 5.29 21.72
N GLU A 163 -15.02 6.04 22.12
CA GLU A 163 -15.15 7.11 23.11
C GLU A 163 -16.10 8.20 22.62
N ARG A 164 -15.90 8.74 21.41
CA ARG A 164 -16.72 9.81 20.83
C ARG A 164 -18.13 9.39 20.49
N ALA A 165 -18.34 8.11 20.20
CA ALA A 165 -19.65 7.53 19.89
C ALA A 165 -20.42 7.05 21.14
N GLY A 166 -19.93 7.33 22.35
CA GLY A 166 -20.64 7.07 23.60
C GLY A 166 -20.45 5.70 24.23
N ALA A 167 -19.58 4.85 23.67
CA ALA A 167 -19.24 3.56 24.27
C ALA A 167 -18.34 3.70 25.51
N GLY A 168 -17.70 4.88 25.68
CA GLY A 168 -16.74 5.14 26.73
C GLY A 168 -15.34 4.56 26.45
N ALA A 169 -14.48 4.58 27.44
CA ALA A 169 -13.13 4.03 27.34
C ALA A 169 -13.19 2.49 27.28
N ILE A 170 -12.83 1.91 26.15
CA ILE A 170 -12.78 0.46 25.94
C ILE A 170 -11.33 0.05 25.62
N ALA A 171 -10.87 -1.03 26.27
CA ALA A 171 -9.63 -1.68 25.87
C ALA A 171 -9.82 -2.35 24.51
N VAL A 172 -9.00 -1.97 23.53
CA VAL A 172 -9.01 -2.55 22.18
C VAL A 172 -7.81 -3.49 22.05
N THR A 173 -8.07 -4.76 21.74
CA THR A 173 -7.01 -5.76 21.49
C THR A 173 -6.62 -5.74 20.01
N GLU A 174 -5.37 -6.10 19.72
CA GLU A 174 -4.89 -6.20 18.35
C GLU A 174 -5.07 -7.63 17.83
N LEU A 175 -5.67 -7.76 16.67
CA LEU A 175 -5.77 -9.02 15.92
C LEU A 175 -5.38 -8.78 14.46
N PRO A 176 -4.65 -9.71 13.82
CA PRO A 176 -4.48 -9.68 12.38
C PRO A 176 -5.83 -9.59 11.67
N ILE A 177 -5.95 -8.72 10.68
CA ILE A 177 -7.22 -8.46 9.96
C ILE A 177 -7.86 -9.75 9.43
N GLY A 178 -7.06 -10.70 8.91
CA GLY A 178 -7.55 -11.99 8.44
C GLY A 178 -8.17 -12.89 9.51
N GLN A 179 -8.02 -12.57 10.80
CA GLN A 179 -8.60 -13.31 11.92
C GLN A 179 -9.91 -12.70 12.44
N HIS A 180 -10.27 -11.49 12.04
CA HIS A 180 -11.41 -10.75 12.59
C HIS A 180 -12.73 -11.49 12.46
N VAL A 181 -13.05 -12.01 11.27
CA VAL A 181 -14.32 -12.75 11.03
C VAL A 181 -14.39 -14.03 11.86
N ALA A 182 -13.28 -14.78 11.92
CA ALA A 182 -13.21 -16.01 12.70
C ALA A 182 -13.32 -15.73 14.21
N ALA A 183 -12.69 -14.68 14.71
CA ALA A 183 -12.75 -14.28 16.12
C ALA A 183 -14.16 -13.85 16.54
N LEU A 184 -14.89 -13.13 15.68
CA LEU A 184 -16.30 -12.79 15.88
C LEU A 184 -17.18 -14.06 15.87
N ALA A 185 -17.01 -14.94 14.91
CA ALA A 185 -17.77 -16.19 14.79
C ALA A 185 -17.56 -17.12 16.00
N ALA A 186 -16.34 -17.17 16.52
CA ALA A 186 -15.98 -17.97 17.70
C ALA A 186 -16.36 -17.29 19.04
N GLY A 187 -16.93 -16.09 19.02
CA GLY A 187 -17.26 -15.33 20.22
C GLY A 187 -16.04 -14.93 21.06
N GLN A 188 -14.86 -14.85 20.47
CA GLN A 188 -13.64 -14.36 21.15
C GLN A 188 -13.69 -12.86 21.39
N VAL A 189 -14.29 -12.11 20.46
CA VAL A 189 -14.58 -10.69 20.55
C VAL A 189 -16.03 -10.41 20.18
N ASP A 190 -16.56 -9.29 20.65
CA ASP A 190 -17.95 -8.88 20.45
C ASP A 190 -18.09 -7.87 19.28
N ALA A 191 -17.00 -7.15 18.96
CA ALA A 191 -16.92 -6.26 17.81
C ALA A 191 -15.48 -6.15 17.33
N VAL A 192 -15.30 -5.80 16.06
CA VAL A 192 -13.99 -5.45 15.49
C VAL A 192 -14.07 -4.17 14.66
N TYR A 193 -13.08 -3.30 14.80
CA TYR A 193 -12.76 -2.27 13.82
C TYR A 193 -11.87 -2.88 12.74
N THR A 194 -12.33 -2.86 11.51
CA THR A 194 -11.66 -3.55 10.41
C THR A 194 -11.62 -2.73 9.13
N LEU A 195 -10.96 -3.26 8.13
CA LEU A 195 -10.82 -2.67 6.80
C LEU A 195 -11.27 -3.68 5.73
N GLU A 196 -11.80 -3.17 4.63
CA GLU A 196 -12.12 -3.99 3.47
C GLU A 196 -10.88 -4.70 2.88
N PRO A 197 -11.01 -5.93 2.39
CA PRO A 197 -12.25 -6.65 2.10
C PRO A 197 -12.78 -7.51 3.25
N THR A 198 -12.29 -7.38 4.49
CA THR A 198 -12.67 -8.25 5.61
C THR A 198 -14.15 -8.14 5.95
N GLY A 199 -14.71 -6.93 5.89
CA GLY A 199 -16.14 -6.73 6.12
C GLY A 199 -17.00 -7.41 5.07
N THR A 200 -16.64 -7.28 3.82
CA THR A 200 -17.30 -7.98 2.72
C THR A 200 -17.22 -9.51 2.90
N VAL A 201 -16.06 -10.06 3.27
CA VAL A 201 -15.93 -11.50 3.55
C VAL A 201 -16.87 -11.94 4.66
N GLY A 202 -16.90 -11.24 5.78
CA GLY A 202 -17.76 -11.61 6.92
C GLY A 202 -19.25 -11.49 6.60
N ARG A 203 -19.66 -10.46 5.88
CA ARG A 203 -21.03 -10.22 5.44
C ARG A 203 -21.50 -11.31 4.46
N LEU A 204 -20.71 -11.63 3.46
CA LEU A 204 -21.07 -12.61 2.43
C LEU A 204 -21.04 -14.05 2.96
N ASN A 205 -20.18 -14.35 3.93
CA ASN A 205 -20.20 -15.63 4.63
C ASN A 205 -21.37 -15.75 5.62
N GLY A 206 -22.16 -14.69 5.81
CA GLY A 206 -23.29 -14.66 6.71
C GLY A 206 -22.93 -14.77 8.20
N THR A 207 -21.66 -14.51 8.57
CA THR A 207 -21.16 -14.62 9.95
C THR A 207 -21.19 -13.28 10.69
N THR A 208 -21.09 -12.17 9.97
CA THR A 208 -21.06 -10.84 10.56
C THR A 208 -22.00 -9.88 9.86
N ARG A 209 -22.26 -8.75 10.49
CA ARG A 209 -22.90 -7.58 9.88
C ARG A 209 -22.11 -6.32 10.22
N VAL A 210 -22.22 -5.33 9.35
CA VAL A 210 -21.70 -3.99 9.58
C VAL A 210 -22.55 -3.32 10.66
N LEU A 211 -21.90 -2.82 11.72
CA LEU A 211 -22.51 -1.94 12.69
C LEU A 211 -22.56 -0.51 12.14
N GLU A 212 -21.41 -0.01 11.69
CA GLU A 212 -21.28 1.29 11.03
C GLU A 212 -20.02 1.32 10.15
N ALA A 213 -20.08 2.05 9.02
CA ALA A 213 -18.99 2.18 8.06
C ALA A 213 -18.68 3.66 7.77
N GLY A 214 -17.46 3.96 7.28
CA GLY A 214 -17.01 5.33 7.04
C GLY A 214 -16.83 6.12 8.34
N VAL A 215 -16.56 5.42 9.41
CA VAL A 215 -16.61 5.90 10.80
C VAL A 215 -15.55 6.95 11.13
N VAL A 216 -14.38 6.89 10.45
CA VAL A 216 -13.30 7.86 10.72
C VAL A 216 -13.68 9.25 10.22
N ALA A 217 -14.26 9.35 9.03
CA ALA A 217 -14.75 10.62 8.50
C ALA A 217 -15.76 11.25 9.44
N HIS A 218 -16.71 10.47 9.94
CA HIS A 218 -17.76 10.91 10.86
C HIS A 218 -17.18 11.31 12.25
N TYR A 219 -16.59 10.36 12.96
CA TYR A 219 -16.24 10.55 14.38
C TYR A 219 -14.91 11.28 14.59
N ILE A 220 -13.97 11.22 13.64
CA ILE A 220 -12.66 11.84 13.78
C ILE A 220 -12.60 13.18 13.04
N LEU A 221 -13.06 13.23 11.79
CA LEU A 221 -13.02 14.45 10.99
C LEU A 221 -14.26 15.34 11.17
N GLY A 222 -15.35 14.81 11.75
CA GLY A 222 -16.56 15.55 12.09
C GLY A 222 -17.50 15.82 10.91
N ASP A 223 -17.26 15.19 9.77
CA ASP A 223 -18.12 15.24 8.58
C ASP A 223 -18.06 13.86 7.90
N PRO A 224 -19.22 13.15 7.77
CA PRO A 224 -19.24 11.83 7.12
C PRO A 224 -18.71 11.79 5.71
N MET A 225 -18.64 12.93 5.02
CA MET A 225 -18.13 13.06 3.66
C MET A 225 -16.69 13.58 3.59
N ALA A 226 -16.07 13.92 4.74
CA ALA A 226 -14.68 14.35 4.79
C ALA A 226 -13.74 13.27 4.23
N PRO A 227 -12.74 13.64 3.41
CA PRO A 227 -11.77 12.69 2.90
C PRO A 227 -10.78 12.28 4.00
N TRP A 228 -10.93 11.08 4.52
CA TRP A 228 -9.94 10.51 5.43
C TRP A 228 -8.76 9.92 4.64
N HIS A 229 -7.61 10.58 4.71
CA HIS A 229 -6.35 10.13 4.10
C HIS A 229 -5.61 9.13 5.02
N GLY A 230 -6.30 8.07 5.42
CA GLY A 230 -5.80 7.09 6.39
C GLY A 230 -4.73 6.15 5.86
N GLY A 231 -4.58 6.04 4.54
CA GLY A 231 -3.57 5.24 3.90
C GLY A 231 -2.88 6.00 2.77
N ALA A 232 -1.60 5.70 2.57
CA ALA A 232 -0.78 6.36 1.55
C ALA A 232 0.13 5.38 0.80
N ALA A 233 0.42 5.72 -0.44
CA ALA A 233 1.53 5.18 -1.22
C ALA A 233 2.68 6.19 -1.18
N SER A 234 3.87 5.70 -0.88
CA SER A 234 5.05 6.53 -0.69
C SER A 234 6.31 5.89 -1.30
N LEU A 235 7.30 6.71 -1.54
CA LEU A 235 8.66 6.27 -1.85
C LEU A 235 9.63 6.88 -0.85
N THR A 236 10.70 6.16 -0.51
CA THR A 236 11.77 6.71 0.32
C THR A 236 12.46 7.85 -0.42
N THR A 237 12.83 8.88 0.33
CA THR A 237 13.57 10.03 -0.22
C THR A 237 14.93 9.62 -0.79
N GLU A 238 15.52 8.56 -0.24
CA GLU A 238 16.76 7.96 -0.76
C GLU A 238 16.55 7.44 -2.19
N PHE A 239 15.49 6.63 -2.40
CA PHE A 239 15.16 6.12 -3.73
C PHE A 239 14.88 7.26 -4.72
N ILE A 240 14.07 8.24 -4.31
CA ILE A 240 13.70 9.39 -5.15
C ILE A 240 14.96 10.17 -5.60
N LYS A 241 15.90 10.39 -4.69
CA LYS A 241 17.16 11.11 -5.00
C LYS A 241 18.10 10.31 -5.88
N LYS A 242 18.17 8.99 -5.65
CA LYS A 242 19.09 8.11 -6.37
C LYS A 242 18.58 7.79 -7.79
N TYR A 243 17.26 7.70 -7.96
CA TYR A 243 16.61 7.28 -9.21
C TYR A 243 15.47 8.24 -9.62
N PRO A 244 15.75 9.51 -9.90
CA PRO A 244 14.70 10.50 -10.16
C PRO A 244 13.89 10.22 -11.44
N ALA A 245 14.52 9.67 -12.48
CA ALA A 245 13.83 9.30 -13.72
C ALA A 245 12.90 8.07 -13.49
N GLU A 246 13.39 7.06 -12.80
CA GLU A 246 12.64 5.86 -12.45
C GLU A 246 11.49 6.17 -11.49
N THR A 247 11.68 7.10 -10.56
CA THR A 247 10.62 7.62 -9.69
C THR A 247 9.44 8.15 -10.51
N LYS A 248 9.70 8.98 -11.51
CA LYS A 248 8.66 9.54 -12.38
C LYS A 248 7.95 8.44 -13.19
N LYS A 249 8.71 7.50 -13.74
CA LYS A 249 8.15 6.34 -14.47
C LYS A 249 7.28 5.46 -13.56
N TYR A 250 7.75 5.18 -12.34
CA TYR A 250 7.00 4.40 -11.37
C TYR A 250 5.68 5.06 -10.99
N ILE A 251 5.71 6.36 -10.64
CA ILE A 251 4.50 7.12 -10.30
C ILE A 251 3.53 7.18 -11.48
N ALA A 252 4.02 7.36 -12.71
CA ALA A 252 3.19 7.36 -13.91
C ALA A 252 2.54 5.99 -14.15
N ALA A 253 3.26 4.89 -13.98
CA ALA A 253 2.73 3.54 -14.09
C ALA A 253 1.71 3.24 -12.97
N TYR A 254 1.98 3.70 -11.75
CA TYR A 254 1.05 3.60 -10.63
C TYR A 254 -0.25 4.39 -10.89
N ALA A 255 -0.15 5.58 -11.47
CA ALA A 255 -1.30 6.40 -11.85
C ALA A 255 -2.22 5.67 -12.85
N ARG A 256 -1.68 4.86 -13.77
CA ARG A 256 -2.49 3.98 -14.65
C ARG A 256 -3.30 2.97 -13.84
N GLY A 257 -2.74 2.43 -12.74
CA GLY A 257 -3.46 1.57 -11.82
C GLY A 257 -4.61 2.29 -11.12
N ILE A 258 -4.39 3.53 -10.67
CA ILE A 258 -5.44 4.39 -10.11
C ILE A 258 -6.53 4.66 -11.15
N GLU A 259 -6.15 5.00 -12.37
CA GLU A 259 -7.11 5.28 -13.45
C GLU A 259 -7.93 4.05 -13.82
N LEU A 260 -7.33 2.86 -13.83
CA LEU A 260 -8.08 1.61 -14.04
C LEU A 260 -9.14 1.40 -12.94
N VAL A 261 -8.80 1.66 -11.67
CA VAL A 261 -9.78 1.55 -10.57
C VAL A 261 -10.91 2.57 -10.71
N ARG A 262 -10.61 3.78 -11.16
CA ARG A 262 -11.60 4.85 -11.34
C ARG A 262 -12.56 4.59 -12.49
N THR A 263 -12.02 4.10 -13.62
CA THR A 263 -12.79 3.98 -14.89
C THR A 263 -13.37 2.59 -15.12
N GLN A 264 -12.73 1.56 -14.57
CA GLN A 264 -13.12 0.16 -14.74
C GLN A 264 -13.05 -0.60 -13.40
N PRO A 265 -13.84 -0.19 -12.39
CA PRO A 265 -13.75 -0.73 -11.03
C PRO A 265 -13.97 -2.25 -10.96
N ASP A 266 -14.88 -2.80 -11.76
CA ASP A 266 -15.18 -4.24 -11.77
C ASP A 266 -14.04 -5.06 -12.37
N GLU A 267 -13.34 -4.51 -13.37
CA GLU A 267 -12.11 -5.13 -13.89
C GLU A 267 -10.99 -5.06 -12.84
N ALA A 268 -10.82 -3.90 -12.22
CA ALA A 268 -9.78 -3.69 -11.22
C ALA A 268 -9.95 -4.61 -10.00
N ARG A 269 -11.17 -4.81 -9.50
CA ARG A 269 -11.46 -5.66 -8.33
C ARG A 269 -10.92 -7.09 -8.47
N LYS A 270 -10.82 -7.62 -9.68
CA LYS A 270 -10.26 -8.96 -9.93
C LYS A 270 -8.82 -9.09 -9.45
N PHE A 271 -8.07 -7.98 -9.41
CA PHE A 271 -6.69 -7.94 -8.94
C PHE A 271 -6.53 -7.92 -7.42
N MET A 272 -7.62 -7.96 -6.65
CA MET A 272 -7.54 -8.22 -5.21
C MET A 272 -7.16 -9.68 -4.91
N LYS A 273 -7.46 -10.60 -5.84
CA LYS A 273 -7.12 -12.01 -5.72
C LYS A 273 -5.59 -12.17 -5.63
N GLY A 274 -5.14 -12.99 -4.69
CA GLY A 274 -3.70 -13.23 -4.45
C GLY A 274 -3.03 -12.18 -3.56
N TYR A 275 -3.62 -10.99 -3.40
CA TYR A 275 -3.09 -9.92 -2.53
C TYR A 275 -3.87 -9.78 -1.23
N THR A 276 -5.17 -10.09 -1.25
CA THR A 276 -6.07 -10.00 -0.09
C THR A 276 -6.70 -11.36 0.23
N ALA A 277 -7.58 -11.38 1.24
CA ALA A 277 -8.32 -12.59 1.62
C ALA A 277 -9.58 -12.84 0.76
N ILE A 278 -9.94 -11.92 -0.14
CA ILE A 278 -11.12 -12.05 -0.99
C ILE A 278 -10.82 -12.95 -2.19
N GLU A 279 -11.74 -13.85 -2.52
CA GLU A 279 -11.58 -14.78 -3.64
C GLU A 279 -12.77 -14.74 -4.60
N GLY A 280 -12.48 -14.99 -5.87
CA GLY A 280 -13.47 -15.18 -6.91
C GLY A 280 -14.39 -13.98 -7.14
N PRO A 281 -15.68 -14.23 -7.45
CA PRO A 281 -16.65 -13.18 -7.76
C PRO A 281 -17.02 -12.31 -6.56
N LEU A 282 -16.69 -12.71 -5.33
CA LEU A 282 -16.94 -11.93 -4.11
C LEU A 282 -16.20 -10.59 -4.12
N ALA A 283 -15.12 -10.48 -4.88
CA ALA A 283 -14.38 -9.23 -5.03
C ALA A 283 -15.25 -8.09 -5.60
N ASN A 284 -16.29 -8.42 -6.41
CA ASN A 284 -17.18 -7.43 -6.99
C ASN A 284 -18.05 -6.70 -5.94
N GLU A 285 -18.25 -7.32 -4.79
CA GLU A 285 -19.02 -6.77 -3.67
C GLU A 285 -18.21 -5.85 -2.75
N VAL A 286 -16.89 -5.78 -2.94
CA VAL A 286 -16.00 -4.96 -2.09
C VAL A 286 -16.20 -3.48 -2.43
N PRO A 287 -16.61 -2.64 -1.47
CA PRO A 287 -16.62 -1.20 -1.66
C PRO A 287 -15.19 -0.69 -1.85
N LEU A 288 -15.05 0.40 -2.58
CA LEU A 288 -13.74 0.97 -2.90
C LEU A 288 -13.58 2.35 -2.28
N ALA A 289 -12.45 2.57 -1.63
CA ALA A 289 -11.97 3.91 -1.32
C ALA A 289 -11.81 4.73 -2.60
N SER A 290 -11.78 6.03 -2.52
CA SER A 290 -11.29 6.86 -3.60
C SER A 290 -9.76 6.87 -3.60
N TYR A 291 -9.16 7.39 -4.68
CA TYR A 291 -7.71 7.50 -4.80
C TYR A 291 -7.35 8.88 -5.31
N MET A 292 -6.24 9.42 -4.81
CA MET A 292 -5.77 10.77 -5.12
C MET A 292 -4.26 10.77 -5.30
N LEU A 293 -3.80 11.30 -6.43
CA LEU A 293 -2.38 11.51 -6.70
C LEU A 293 -1.90 12.82 -6.05
N TYR A 294 -0.59 12.96 -5.86
CA TYR A 294 0.04 14.11 -5.21
C TYR A 294 -0.32 15.47 -5.85
N ASN A 295 -0.53 15.51 -7.16
CA ASN A 295 -0.87 16.71 -7.93
C ASN A 295 -2.37 17.01 -7.97
N GLU A 296 -3.20 16.18 -7.35
CA GLU A 296 -4.65 16.37 -7.25
C GLU A 296 -5.09 16.95 -5.89
N PHE A 297 -4.17 17.05 -4.92
CA PHE A 297 -4.47 17.58 -3.59
C PHE A 297 -4.89 19.05 -3.63
N LYS A 298 -6.04 19.32 -3.05
CA LYS A 298 -6.53 20.67 -2.78
C LYS A 298 -6.11 21.09 -1.37
N THR A 299 -6.15 22.38 -1.08
CA THR A 299 -5.88 22.91 0.27
C THR A 299 -6.77 22.26 1.33
N SER A 300 -8.04 21.99 1.00
CA SER A 300 -8.98 21.28 1.89
C SER A 300 -8.54 19.85 2.21
N ASP A 301 -7.99 19.13 1.23
CA ASP A 301 -7.54 17.75 1.43
C ASP A 301 -6.34 17.72 2.37
N VAL A 302 -5.40 18.64 2.19
CA VAL A 302 -4.25 18.82 3.09
C VAL A 302 -4.72 19.18 4.51
N ALA A 303 -5.74 20.04 4.65
CA ALA A 303 -6.29 20.41 5.95
C ALA A 303 -6.95 19.23 6.67
N TYR A 304 -7.74 18.40 5.98
CA TYR A 304 -8.29 17.18 6.57
C TYR A 304 -7.22 16.16 6.91
N PHE A 305 -6.21 16.03 6.08
CA PHE A 305 -5.09 15.15 6.36
C PHE A 305 -4.29 15.63 7.59
N GLN A 306 -4.07 16.95 7.71
CA GLN A 306 -3.44 17.53 8.91
C GLN A 306 -4.29 17.33 10.16
N LYS A 307 -5.62 17.55 10.09
CA LYS A 307 -6.55 17.29 11.19
C LYS A 307 -6.47 15.84 11.67
N PHE A 308 -6.30 14.90 10.75
CA PHE A 308 -6.08 13.50 11.09
C PHE A 308 -4.76 13.29 11.85
N TYR A 309 -3.66 13.92 11.43
CA TYR A 309 -2.37 13.83 12.13
C TYR A 309 -2.39 14.52 13.48
N ASP A 310 -3.08 15.66 13.58
CA ASP A 310 -3.22 16.40 14.83
C ASP A 310 -3.88 15.55 15.93
N LEU A 311 -4.80 14.63 15.59
CA LEU A 311 -5.35 13.66 16.55
C LEU A 311 -4.26 12.87 17.29
N PHE A 312 -3.23 12.42 16.59
CA PHE A 312 -2.15 11.62 17.18
C PHE A 312 -1.21 12.49 18.02
N SER A 313 -1.00 13.73 17.61
CA SER A 313 -0.26 14.72 18.40
C SER A 313 -1.03 15.08 19.69
N ASP A 314 -2.33 15.35 19.60
CA ASP A 314 -3.18 15.71 20.75
C ASP A 314 -3.29 14.58 21.78
N LYS A 315 -3.19 13.32 21.31
CA LYS A 315 -3.16 12.14 22.20
C LYS A 315 -1.75 11.80 22.71
N GLY A 316 -0.73 12.61 22.40
CA GLY A 316 0.65 12.37 22.82
C GLY A 316 1.32 11.14 22.16
N ILE A 317 0.76 10.64 21.05
CA ILE A 317 1.31 9.50 20.31
C ILE A 317 2.45 9.96 19.40
N PHE A 318 2.29 11.12 18.78
CA PHE A 318 3.38 11.77 18.08
C PHE A 318 4.17 12.63 19.06
N GLU A 319 5.42 12.28 19.30
CA GLU A 319 6.34 13.04 20.17
C GLU A 319 6.60 14.47 19.63
N LYS A 320 6.39 14.66 18.34
CA LYS A 320 6.51 15.94 17.63
C LYS A 320 5.34 16.11 16.67
N LYS A 321 4.91 17.36 16.49
CA LYS A 321 3.92 17.67 15.46
C LYS A 321 4.49 17.33 14.08
N VAL A 322 3.78 16.51 13.32
CA VAL A 322 4.12 16.15 11.94
C VAL A 322 3.25 17.00 11.01
N VAL A 323 3.91 17.80 10.19
CA VAL A 323 3.25 18.62 9.16
C VAL A 323 3.12 17.83 7.88
N VAL A 324 1.90 17.75 7.34
CA VAL A 324 1.56 16.92 6.18
C VAL A 324 2.16 17.44 4.88
N GLU A 325 2.06 18.76 4.64
CA GLU A 325 2.41 19.35 3.33
C GLU A 325 3.84 19.04 2.86
N PRO A 326 4.88 19.09 3.71
CA PRO A 326 6.24 18.71 3.29
C PRO A 326 6.41 17.23 2.96
N LEU A 327 5.50 16.37 3.41
CA LEU A 327 5.53 14.92 3.13
C LEU A 327 4.99 14.59 1.75
N ILE A 328 4.22 15.48 1.14
CA ILE A 328 3.66 15.28 -0.20
C ILE A 328 4.76 15.47 -1.24
N PHE A 329 4.83 14.54 -2.19
CA PHE A 329 5.73 14.62 -3.33
C PHE A 329 5.40 15.87 -4.18
N LYS A 330 6.42 16.56 -4.72
CA LYS A 330 6.22 17.81 -5.47
C LYS A 330 6.54 17.67 -6.98
N GLY A 331 6.95 16.46 -7.44
CA GLY A 331 7.31 16.21 -8.84
C GLY A 331 8.79 16.14 -9.12
#